data_3b3ab6dacc938b9cfa0c0fc28943a813
#
_entry.id   3b3ab6dacc938b9cfa0c0fc28943a813
#
_cell.length_a   1.000
_cell.length_b   1.000
_cell.length_c   1.000
_cell.angle_alpha   90.00
_cell.angle_beta   90.00
_cell.angle_gamma   90.00
#
_symmetry.space_group_name_H-M   'P 1'
#
loop_
_entity.id
_entity.type
_entity.pdbx_description
1 polymer ?
#
loop_
_entity_poly.entity_id
_entity_poly.type
_entity_poly.pdbx_seq_one_letter_code
_entity_poly.pdbx_strand_id
1 'polypeptide(L)'
;MLVILHPNTEETAEDYKRMWSYLQGLPEIHLQKHKVQGRGQHLTEIYLIGNTTKINLEEIESLPTVERVVRISHDFRILGRHSQEKGSIDFEYNGVRFNQQNFHIFAGLCAVDNPENVERMMQALQENGQECTRMGAYKPRTNPYSFQGHGKECLPYVFELAGKYGIKVVAMEVTHEQHIEEIDNCLEKLGQPTGVMLQIGTRNTQNFELLKAVGRQHTYPVLLKRGFGISLNESLNAAEYLASEGNNQVIFCLRGMKTSFNAPHRNMVDFAHVPIIKRLTRMPVCIDPSHSVGTRETSPDGVLDVLHSTSQGIIAGANMVLVDFHPSPTEALVDGPQALTLDELPKFIEDTRIS
;
A
#
# COMPACT_ATOMS: atom_id res chain seq x y z
N MET A 1 -6.68 -5.97 -24.56
CA MET A 1 -5.73 -4.92 -24.99
C MET A 1 -6.43 -3.58 -24.81
N LEU A 2 -5.72 -2.55 -24.43
CA LEU A 2 -6.26 -1.21 -24.22
C LEU A 2 -5.57 -0.24 -25.20
N VAL A 3 -6.36 0.49 -25.95
CA VAL A 3 -5.90 1.58 -26.82
C VAL A 3 -6.28 2.90 -26.15
N ILE A 4 -5.31 3.74 -25.87
CA ILE A 4 -5.48 5.06 -25.25
C ILE A 4 -5.29 6.11 -26.35
N LEU A 5 -6.28 6.97 -26.50
CA LEU A 5 -6.23 8.04 -27.50
C LEU A 5 -5.61 9.30 -26.92
N HIS A 6 -5.06 10.14 -27.80
CA HIS A 6 -4.61 11.48 -27.40
C HIS A 6 -5.74 12.25 -26.69
N PRO A 7 -5.43 13.06 -25.67
CA PRO A 7 -6.43 13.86 -24.97
C PRO A 7 -7.26 14.70 -25.94
N ASN A 8 -8.56 14.82 -25.64
CA ASN A 8 -9.50 15.60 -26.43
C ASN A 8 -9.68 15.17 -27.92
N THR A 9 -9.35 13.89 -28.22
CA THR A 9 -9.64 13.33 -29.56
C THR A 9 -11.14 13.37 -29.86
N GLU A 10 -11.52 14.01 -30.97
CA GLU A 10 -12.91 14.12 -31.41
C GLU A 10 -13.32 12.91 -32.25
N GLU A 11 -14.47 12.31 -31.90
CA GLU A 11 -15.00 11.13 -32.62
C GLU A 11 -15.46 11.44 -34.02
N THR A 12 -15.70 12.71 -34.33
CA THR A 12 -16.09 13.20 -35.66
C THR A 12 -14.91 13.31 -36.64
N ALA A 13 -13.69 13.33 -36.13
CA ALA A 13 -12.48 13.46 -36.94
C ALA A 13 -12.27 12.25 -37.87
N GLU A 14 -11.79 12.48 -39.06
CA GLU A 14 -11.55 11.44 -40.07
C GLU A 14 -10.52 10.38 -39.58
N ASP A 15 -9.48 10.82 -38.86
CA ASP A 15 -8.47 9.92 -38.31
C ASP A 15 -9.06 9.01 -37.23
N TYR A 16 -10.01 9.52 -36.40
CA TYR A 16 -10.74 8.70 -35.45
C TYR A 16 -11.60 7.64 -36.15
N LYS A 17 -12.33 8.02 -37.21
CA LYS A 17 -13.18 7.11 -37.99
C LYS A 17 -12.34 6.00 -38.65
N ARG A 18 -11.17 6.34 -39.20
CA ARG A 18 -10.23 5.36 -39.77
C ARG A 18 -9.72 4.39 -38.73
N MET A 19 -9.24 4.91 -37.62
CA MET A 19 -8.80 4.08 -36.47
C MET A 19 -9.92 3.16 -35.97
N TRP A 20 -11.13 3.71 -35.76
CA TRP A 20 -12.28 2.93 -35.31
C TRP A 20 -12.65 1.81 -36.27
N SER A 21 -12.71 2.11 -37.60
CA SER A 21 -12.99 1.11 -38.63
C SER A 21 -11.91 0.03 -38.69
N TYR A 22 -10.64 0.39 -38.52
CA TYR A 22 -9.54 -0.57 -38.43
C TYR A 22 -9.72 -1.51 -37.25
N LEU A 23 -9.97 -0.97 -36.06
CA LEU A 23 -10.16 -1.78 -34.84
C LEU A 23 -11.39 -2.70 -34.94
N GLN A 24 -12.51 -2.23 -35.54
CA GLN A 24 -13.70 -3.04 -35.79
C GLN A 24 -13.45 -4.18 -36.79
N GLY A 25 -12.50 -4.02 -37.69
CA GLY A 25 -12.13 -5.05 -38.66
C GLY A 25 -11.24 -6.17 -38.08
N LEU A 26 -10.78 -6.04 -36.84
CA LEU A 26 -9.95 -7.07 -36.20
C LEU A 26 -10.77 -8.33 -35.90
N PRO A 27 -10.32 -9.54 -36.31
CA PRO A 27 -11.06 -10.77 -36.14
C PRO A 27 -11.18 -11.15 -34.65
N GLU A 28 -12.34 -11.67 -34.26
CA GLU A 28 -12.62 -12.17 -32.90
C GLU A 28 -12.45 -11.12 -31.76
N ILE A 29 -12.55 -9.82 -32.13
CA ILE A 29 -12.41 -8.71 -31.18
C ILE A 29 -13.74 -7.98 -31.03
N HIS A 30 -14.13 -7.79 -29.76
CA HIS A 30 -15.21 -6.88 -29.39
C HIS A 30 -14.61 -5.58 -28.84
N LEU A 31 -15.14 -4.43 -29.31
CA LEU A 31 -14.69 -3.11 -28.85
C LEU A 31 -15.62 -2.57 -27.76
N GLN A 32 -15.04 -2.12 -26.68
CA GLN A 32 -15.76 -1.38 -25.63
C GLN A 32 -15.05 -0.05 -25.42
N LYS A 33 -15.80 1.04 -25.55
CA LYS A 33 -15.26 2.40 -25.37
C LYS A 33 -15.61 2.92 -23.98
N HIS A 34 -14.65 3.58 -23.36
CA HIS A 34 -14.81 4.27 -22.09
C HIS A 34 -14.25 5.70 -22.20
N LYS A 35 -15.01 6.69 -21.73
CA LYS A 35 -14.56 8.09 -21.64
C LYS A 35 -14.32 8.45 -20.19
N VAL A 36 -13.12 8.92 -19.91
CA VAL A 36 -12.72 9.43 -18.59
C VAL A 36 -12.70 10.96 -18.69
N GLN A 37 -13.47 11.62 -17.85
CA GLN A 37 -13.55 13.08 -17.85
C GLN A 37 -12.74 13.64 -16.70
N GLY A 38 -11.67 14.38 -17.01
CA GLY A 38 -10.84 15.11 -16.06
C GLY A 38 -11.16 16.61 -16.04
N ARG A 39 -10.49 17.38 -15.19
CA ARG A 39 -10.60 18.86 -15.21
C ARG A 39 -9.98 19.43 -16.50
N GLY A 40 -10.84 19.80 -17.45
CA GLY A 40 -10.44 20.46 -18.70
C GLY A 40 -9.95 19.56 -19.83
N GLN A 41 -9.89 18.25 -19.62
CA GLN A 41 -9.54 17.27 -20.64
C GLN A 41 -10.40 16.02 -20.52
N HIS A 42 -10.67 15.36 -21.64
CA HIS A 42 -11.24 14.02 -21.66
C HIS A 42 -10.29 13.04 -22.33
N LEU A 43 -10.20 11.86 -21.78
CA LEU A 43 -9.43 10.76 -22.31
C LEU A 43 -10.39 9.68 -22.82
N THR A 44 -10.12 9.16 -24.01
CA THR A 44 -10.89 8.03 -24.55
C THR A 44 -10.03 6.79 -24.53
N GLU A 45 -10.56 5.76 -23.90
CA GLU A 45 -9.97 4.42 -23.80
C GLU A 45 -10.83 3.44 -24.59
N ILE A 46 -10.19 2.59 -25.41
CA ILE A 46 -10.87 1.58 -26.20
C ILE A 46 -10.33 0.21 -25.80
N TYR A 47 -11.21 -0.61 -25.24
CA TYR A 47 -10.89 -1.97 -24.85
C TYR A 47 -11.13 -2.92 -26.03
N LEU A 48 -10.08 -3.64 -26.43
CA LEU A 48 -10.15 -4.74 -27.36
C LEU A 48 -10.31 -6.04 -26.57
N ILE A 49 -11.51 -6.57 -26.57
CA ILE A 49 -11.89 -7.78 -25.80
C ILE A 49 -11.93 -8.96 -26.76
N GLY A 50 -11.14 -10.00 -26.48
CA GLY A 50 -11.01 -11.19 -27.31
C GLY A 50 -9.59 -11.68 -27.38
N ASN A 51 -9.26 -12.49 -28.39
CA ASN A 51 -7.90 -13.01 -28.58
C ASN A 51 -6.98 -11.97 -29.22
N THR A 52 -6.34 -11.17 -28.38
CA THR A 52 -5.42 -10.10 -28.82
C THR A 52 -3.98 -10.56 -29.03
N THR A 53 -3.65 -11.83 -28.88
CA THR A 53 -2.27 -12.33 -28.93
C THR A 53 -1.60 -12.15 -30.29
N LYS A 54 -2.40 -12.20 -31.37
CA LYS A 54 -1.94 -12.06 -32.75
C LYS A 54 -1.96 -10.62 -33.27
N ILE A 55 -2.47 -9.67 -32.49
CA ILE A 55 -2.57 -8.29 -32.93
C ILE A 55 -1.20 -7.62 -32.78
N ASN A 56 -0.75 -6.96 -33.83
CA ASN A 56 0.47 -6.17 -33.82
C ASN A 56 0.22 -4.83 -33.11
N LEU A 57 0.94 -4.58 -32.00
CA LEU A 57 0.85 -3.36 -31.22
C LEU A 57 1.31 -2.13 -32.02
N GLU A 58 2.43 -2.27 -32.74
CA GLU A 58 3.05 -1.19 -33.49
C GLU A 58 2.13 -0.65 -34.59
N GLU A 59 1.32 -1.53 -35.22
CA GLU A 59 0.34 -1.10 -36.22
C GLU A 59 -0.74 -0.20 -35.61
N ILE A 60 -1.24 -0.53 -34.41
CA ILE A 60 -2.25 0.31 -33.74
C ILE A 60 -1.62 1.59 -33.21
N GLU A 61 -0.41 1.52 -32.65
CA GLU A 61 0.32 2.70 -32.14
C GLU A 61 0.70 3.68 -33.25
N SER A 62 0.85 3.20 -34.49
CA SER A 62 1.11 4.08 -35.64
C SER A 62 -0.08 4.93 -36.10
N LEU A 63 -1.28 4.66 -35.57
CA LEU A 63 -2.48 5.41 -35.95
C LEU A 63 -2.48 6.80 -35.30
N PRO A 64 -2.77 7.88 -36.07
CA PRO A 64 -2.57 9.28 -35.63
C PRO A 64 -3.32 9.69 -34.36
N THR A 65 -4.43 9.01 -34.05
CA THR A 65 -5.24 9.30 -32.86
C THR A 65 -4.83 8.53 -31.62
N VAL A 66 -3.92 7.57 -31.77
CA VAL A 66 -3.50 6.69 -30.68
C VAL A 66 -2.28 7.27 -29.99
N GLU A 67 -2.38 7.50 -28.69
CA GLU A 67 -1.27 7.92 -27.85
C GLU A 67 -0.39 6.73 -27.48
N ARG A 68 -1.03 5.61 -27.08
CA ARG A 68 -0.34 4.34 -26.75
C ARG A 68 -1.28 3.16 -26.76
N VAL A 69 -0.70 1.97 -26.89
CA VAL A 69 -1.42 0.70 -26.77
C VAL A 69 -0.82 -0.12 -25.62
N VAL A 70 -1.68 -0.63 -24.75
CA VAL A 70 -1.27 -1.44 -23.59
C VAL A 70 -1.85 -2.84 -23.71
N ARG A 71 -0.98 -3.87 -23.73
CA ARG A 71 -1.42 -5.25 -23.66
C ARG A 71 -1.69 -5.59 -22.19
N ILE A 72 -2.95 -5.66 -21.82
CA ILE A 72 -3.37 -6.03 -20.47
C ILE A 72 -3.13 -7.52 -20.29
N SER A 73 -2.19 -7.87 -19.43
CA SER A 73 -1.85 -9.26 -19.10
C SER A 73 -2.46 -9.73 -17.77
N HIS A 74 -3.03 -8.80 -16.98
CA HIS A 74 -3.58 -9.03 -15.65
C HIS A 74 -4.85 -8.22 -15.43
N ASP A 75 -5.68 -8.61 -14.45
CA ASP A 75 -6.91 -7.91 -14.10
C ASP A 75 -6.65 -6.51 -13.48
N PHE A 76 -5.50 -6.37 -12.77
CA PHE A 76 -5.07 -5.08 -12.23
C PHE A 76 -4.38 -4.25 -13.33
N ARG A 77 -5.13 -3.28 -13.84
CA ARG A 77 -4.79 -2.52 -15.07
C ARG A 77 -3.89 -1.32 -14.78
N ILE A 78 -4.20 -0.56 -13.72
CA ILE A 78 -3.53 0.70 -13.37
C ILE A 78 -2.22 0.42 -12.61
N LEU A 79 -2.27 -0.50 -11.63
CA LEU A 79 -1.12 -0.83 -10.80
C LEU A 79 -0.24 -1.94 -11.38
N GLY A 80 -0.75 -2.66 -12.40
CA GLY A 80 -0.04 -3.76 -13.05
C GLY A 80 1.19 -3.30 -13.81
N ARG A 81 2.16 -4.22 -13.94
CA ARG A 81 3.31 -4.05 -14.83
C ARG A 81 3.00 -4.75 -16.15
N HIS A 82 2.68 -3.97 -17.16
CA HIS A 82 2.41 -4.49 -18.50
C HIS A 82 3.71 -4.54 -19.32
N SER A 83 3.72 -5.34 -20.39
CA SER A 83 4.93 -5.79 -21.12
C SER A 83 5.91 -4.70 -21.55
N GLN A 84 5.49 -3.45 -21.65
CA GLN A 84 6.35 -2.33 -22.05
C GLN A 84 6.68 -1.36 -20.91
N GLU A 85 6.03 -1.49 -19.74
CA GLU A 85 6.23 -0.58 -18.62
C GLU A 85 7.39 -1.04 -17.73
N LYS A 86 8.53 -0.36 -17.83
CA LYS A 86 9.72 -0.60 -17.00
C LYS A 86 9.73 0.17 -15.68
N GLY A 87 8.94 1.24 -15.57
CA GLY A 87 8.89 2.12 -14.40
C GLY A 87 8.17 1.49 -13.20
N SER A 88 8.50 1.93 -12.00
CA SER A 88 7.73 1.71 -10.77
C SER A 88 6.79 2.90 -10.53
N ILE A 89 5.79 2.69 -9.67
CA ILE A 89 5.06 3.80 -9.05
C ILE A 89 6.06 4.52 -8.16
N ASP A 90 6.14 5.83 -8.34
CA ASP A 90 7.07 6.72 -7.67
C ASP A 90 6.32 7.98 -7.28
N PHE A 91 6.23 8.26 -5.99
CA PHE A 91 5.55 9.43 -5.47
C PHE A 91 6.28 9.98 -4.25
N GLU A 92 6.12 11.27 -4.03
CA GLU A 92 6.59 11.95 -2.84
C GLU A 92 5.38 12.40 -1.99
N TYR A 93 5.46 12.17 -0.69
CA TYR A 93 4.45 12.59 0.24
C TYR A 93 5.11 13.13 1.53
N ASN A 94 4.79 14.35 1.87
CA ASN A 94 5.33 15.07 3.03
C ASN A 94 6.87 14.99 3.14
N GLY A 95 7.58 15.14 2.01
CA GLY A 95 9.04 15.08 1.91
C GLY A 95 9.65 13.68 2.01
N VAL A 96 8.84 12.63 1.93
CA VAL A 96 9.29 11.22 1.87
C VAL A 96 8.95 10.63 0.51
N ARG A 97 9.95 10.08 -0.18
CA ARG A 97 9.77 9.49 -1.51
C ARG A 97 9.61 7.99 -1.44
N PHE A 98 8.49 7.48 -1.97
CA PHE A 98 8.13 6.06 -2.01
C PHE A 98 8.22 5.51 -3.43
N ASN A 99 9.05 4.50 -3.62
CA ASN A 99 9.22 3.78 -4.89
C ASN A 99 9.82 2.39 -4.67
N GLN A 100 10.20 1.69 -5.74
CA GLN A 100 10.81 0.35 -5.64
C GLN A 100 12.34 0.37 -5.40
N GLN A 101 12.97 1.53 -5.17
CA GLN A 101 14.40 1.69 -4.91
C GLN A 101 14.69 2.10 -3.46
N ASN A 102 13.80 2.87 -2.84
CA ASN A 102 13.98 3.34 -1.47
C ASN A 102 13.51 2.28 -0.45
N PHE A 103 14.03 2.38 0.77
CA PHE A 103 13.62 1.56 1.90
C PHE A 103 13.24 2.43 3.09
N HIS A 104 12.11 2.15 3.73
CA HIS A 104 11.60 2.91 4.87
C HIS A 104 11.21 2.00 6.02
N ILE A 105 11.50 2.45 7.25
CA ILE A 105 11.12 1.77 8.50
C ILE A 105 9.93 2.52 9.11
N PHE A 106 8.85 1.80 9.33
CA PHE A 106 7.64 2.26 10.03
C PHE A 106 7.51 1.48 11.33
N ALA A 107 8.35 1.84 12.30
CA ALA A 107 8.33 1.26 13.64
C ALA A 107 7.38 2.07 14.55
N GLY A 108 6.63 1.38 15.42
CA GLY A 108 5.73 2.08 16.33
C GLY A 108 4.66 1.19 16.96
N LEU A 109 3.71 1.82 17.65
CA LEU A 109 2.69 1.14 18.43
C LEU A 109 1.64 0.50 17.54
N CYS A 110 1.38 -0.80 17.74
CA CYS A 110 0.28 -1.49 17.04
C CYS A 110 -1.06 -0.84 17.33
N ALA A 111 -1.30 -0.49 18.58
CA ALA A 111 -2.37 0.41 19.00
C ALA A 111 -1.79 1.48 19.90
N VAL A 112 -2.24 2.70 19.71
CA VAL A 112 -1.96 3.82 20.61
C VAL A 112 -2.60 3.50 21.96
N ASP A 113 -1.82 3.61 23.04
CA ASP A 113 -2.29 3.40 24.42
C ASP A 113 -2.37 4.73 25.20
N ASN A 114 -1.26 5.39 25.46
CA ASN A 114 -1.23 6.65 26.19
C ASN A 114 -0.22 7.63 25.59
N PRO A 115 -0.34 8.95 25.89
CA PRO A 115 0.55 9.97 25.34
C PRO A 115 2.02 9.76 25.69
N GLU A 116 2.34 9.25 26.89
CA GLU A 116 3.71 9.03 27.35
C GLU A 116 4.41 7.96 26.48
N ASN A 117 3.75 6.85 26.20
CA ASN A 117 4.31 5.79 25.37
C ASN A 117 4.46 6.25 23.91
N VAL A 118 3.51 7.05 23.40
CA VAL A 118 3.64 7.68 22.08
C VAL A 118 4.85 8.61 22.04
N GLU A 119 5.03 9.47 23.06
CA GLU A 119 6.16 10.39 23.13
C GLU A 119 7.49 9.65 23.20
N ARG A 120 7.62 8.65 24.06
CA ARG A 120 8.84 7.82 24.17
C ARG A 120 9.19 7.13 22.84
N MET A 121 8.17 6.62 22.13
CA MET A 121 8.39 6.00 20.81
C MET A 121 8.85 7.02 19.77
N MET A 122 8.21 8.19 19.69
CA MET A 122 8.56 9.25 18.73
C MET A 122 9.97 9.81 19.01
N GLN A 123 10.33 9.99 20.29
CA GLN A 123 11.67 10.40 20.70
C GLN A 123 12.73 9.38 20.26
N ALA A 124 12.50 8.08 20.53
CA ALA A 124 13.41 7.02 20.10
C ALA A 124 13.60 6.99 18.59
N LEU A 125 12.54 7.23 17.81
CA LEU A 125 12.64 7.34 16.35
C LEU A 125 13.50 8.52 15.92
N GLN A 126 13.28 9.70 16.49
CA GLN A 126 14.07 10.90 16.19
C GLN A 126 15.55 10.69 16.52
N GLU A 127 15.88 10.15 17.70
CA GLU A 127 17.24 9.86 18.14
C GLU A 127 17.97 8.87 17.21
N ASN A 128 17.21 8.02 16.52
CA ASN A 128 17.72 7.06 15.54
C ASN A 128 17.55 7.50 14.07
N GLY A 129 17.24 8.76 13.82
CA GLY A 129 17.13 9.34 12.49
C GLY A 129 15.99 8.77 11.63
N GLN A 130 14.92 8.30 12.27
CA GLN A 130 13.74 7.79 11.59
C GLN A 130 12.65 8.87 11.48
N GLU A 131 12.11 9.03 10.28
CA GLU A 131 11.11 10.07 9.96
C GLU A 131 9.71 9.50 9.75
N CYS A 132 9.54 8.18 9.88
CA CYS A 132 8.29 7.48 9.64
C CYS A 132 7.93 6.59 10.84
N THR A 133 6.63 6.46 11.10
CA THR A 133 6.12 5.61 12.18
C THR A 133 4.79 4.97 11.83
N ARG A 134 4.37 4.01 12.66
CA ARG A 134 2.99 3.52 12.70
C ARG A 134 2.37 3.84 14.06
N MET A 135 1.10 4.27 14.06
CA MET A 135 0.33 4.52 15.28
C MET A 135 -1.13 4.14 15.04
N GLY A 136 -1.58 3.05 15.66
CA GLY A 136 -2.93 2.53 15.43
C GLY A 136 -3.97 3.19 16.31
N ALA A 137 -4.71 4.19 15.80
CA ALA A 137 -5.82 4.83 16.51
C ALA A 137 -7.09 3.97 16.49
N TYR A 138 -7.38 3.33 15.37
CA TYR A 138 -8.57 2.49 15.15
C TYR A 138 -8.14 1.04 14.97
N LYS A 139 -8.79 0.10 15.70
CA LYS A 139 -8.38 -1.31 15.73
C LYS A 139 -9.56 -2.24 15.45
N PRO A 140 -9.65 -2.84 14.24
CA PRO A 140 -10.64 -3.87 13.98
C PRO A 140 -10.27 -5.15 14.74
N ARG A 141 -11.19 -5.63 15.59
CA ARG A 141 -10.97 -6.82 16.40
C ARG A 141 -11.95 -7.93 16.03
N THR A 142 -11.46 -9.16 16.08
CA THR A 142 -12.34 -10.34 15.88
C THR A 142 -13.30 -10.54 17.07
N ASN A 143 -12.84 -10.19 18.28
CA ASN A 143 -13.68 -10.22 19.47
C ASN A 143 -14.18 -8.81 19.80
N PRO A 144 -15.51 -8.58 19.89
CA PRO A 144 -16.08 -7.25 20.13
C PRO A 144 -15.75 -6.68 21.52
N TYR A 145 -15.36 -7.53 22.47
CA TYR A 145 -14.96 -7.12 23.82
C TYR A 145 -13.48 -6.73 23.94
N SER A 146 -12.69 -6.93 22.90
CA SER A 146 -11.29 -6.50 22.86
C SER A 146 -11.19 -5.01 22.66
N PHE A 147 -10.08 -4.39 23.09
CA PHE A 147 -9.81 -2.97 22.89
C PHE A 147 -9.89 -2.59 21.40
N GLN A 148 -10.72 -1.59 21.06
CA GLN A 148 -11.02 -1.18 19.67
C GLN A 148 -10.16 -0.01 19.19
N GLY A 149 -9.21 0.47 19.99
CA GLY A 149 -8.47 1.72 19.77
C GLY A 149 -9.12 2.90 20.48
N HIS A 150 -8.37 3.98 20.65
CA HIS A 150 -8.88 5.25 21.22
C HIS A 150 -9.64 6.08 20.17
N GLY A 151 -9.55 5.69 18.89
CA GLY A 151 -10.22 6.42 17.82
C GLY A 151 -9.71 7.86 17.67
N LYS A 152 -10.64 8.78 17.36
CA LYS A 152 -10.31 10.20 17.16
C LYS A 152 -9.74 10.91 18.39
N GLU A 153 -9.97 10.37 19.59
CA GLU A 153 -9.52 11.00 20.84
C GLU A 153 -7.99 11.02 20.98
N CYS A 154 -7.29 10.05 20.36
CA CYS A 154 -5.84 10.02 20.40
C CYS A 154 -5.17 10.80 19.26
N LEU A 155 -5.89 11.19 18.21
CA LEU A 155 -5.31 11.87 17.06
C LEU A 155 -4.55 13.15 17.42
N PRO A 156 -5.10 14.06 18.28
CA PRO A 156 -4.42 15.30 18.59
C PRO A 156 -3.02 15.10 19.15
N TYR A 157 -2.87 14.30 20.20
CA TYR A 157 -1.55 14.12 20.80
C TYR A 157 -0.61 13.28 19.93
N VAL A 158 -1.13 12.33 19.12
CA VAL A 158 -0.30 11.59 18.16
C VAL A 158 0.29 12.53 17.12
N PHE A 159 -0.51 13.42 16.54
CA PHE A 159 -0.05 14.33 15.50
C PHE A 159 0.83 15.47 16.03
N GLU A 160 0.49 16.04 17.21
CA GLU A 160 1.34 17.03 17.88
C GLU A 160 2.73 16.46 18.21
N LEU A 161 2.78 15.25 18.79
CA LEU A 161 4.03 14.60 19.11
C LEU A 161 4.81 14.20 17.84
N ALA A 162 4.13 13.74 16.79
CA ALA A 162 4.77 13.50 15.50
C ALA A 162 5.45 14.76 14.96
N GLY A 163 4.75 15.91 14.97
CA GLY A 163 5.33 17.19 14.58
C GLY A 163 6.49 17.62 15.47
N LYS A 164 6.35 17.50 16.81
CA LYS A 164 7.39 17.82 17.79
C LYS A 164 8.70 17.06 17.54
N TYR A 165 8.61 15.79 17.19
CA TYR A 165 9.78 14.91 16.98
C TYR A 165 10.19 14.75 15.50
N GLY A 166 9.62 15.58 14.60
CA GLY A 166 10.01 15.59 13.19
C GLY A 166 9.59 14.36 12.39
N ILE A 167 8.58 13.63 12.86
CA ILE A 167 8.01 12.51 12.13
C ILE A 167 7.21 13.04 10.94
N LYS A 168 7.60 12.65 9.75
CA LYS A 168 6.98 13.12 8.50
C LYS A 168 5.74 12.33 8.11
N VAL A 169 5.72 11.01 8.37
CA VAL A 169 4.60 10.15 7.96
C VAL A 169 4.22 9.18 9.07
N VAL A 170 2.95 9.20 9.44
CA VAL A 170 2.32 8.28 10.41
C VAL A 170 1.42 7.30 9.66
N ALA A 171 1.76 6.01 9.60
CA ALA A 171 0.84 5.00 9.09
C ALA A 171 -0.25 4.69 10.12
N MET A 172 -1.50 4.92 9.73
CA MET A 172 -2.67 4.80 10.61
C MET A 172 -3.77 3.97 9.97
N GLU A 173 -4.21 2.91 10.64
CA GLU A 173 -5.29 2.05 10.15
C GLU A 173 -6.63 2.77 10.16
N VAL A 174 -7.37 2.65 9.06
CA VAL A 174 -8.75 3.12 8.94
C VAL A 174 -9.68 1.93 8.65
N THR A 175 -10.87 1.93 9.24
CA THR A 175 -11.84 0.85 9.11
C THR A 175 -13.19 1.32 8.62
N HIS A 176 -13.37 2.64 8.53
CA HIS A 176 -14.56 3.33 8.07
C HIS A 176 -14.18 4.63 7.36
N GLU A 177 -14.95 5.07 6.37
CA GLU A 177 -14.69 6.31 5.63
C GLU A 177 -14.67 7.56 6.52
N GLN A 178 -15.50 7.60 7.57
CA GLN A 178 -15.53 8.69 8.55
C GLN A 178 -14.17 8.93 9.23
N HIS A 179 -13.32 7.90 9.36
CA HIS A 179 -11.99 8.06 9.96
C HIS A 179 -11.09 8.98 9.13
N ILE A 180 -11.32 9.07 7.81
CA ILE A 180 -10.59 9.99 6.93
C ILE A 180 -10.94 11.43 7.31
N GLU A 181 -12.24 11.73 7.47
CA GLU A 181 -12.70 13.06 7.89
C GLU A 181 -12.21 13.41 9.30
N GLU A 182 -12.16 12.44 10.22
CA GLU A 182 -11.64 12.65 11.58
C GLU A 182 -10.15 13.00 11.56
N ILE A 183 -9.36 12.34 10.70
CA ILE A 183 -7.94 12.61 10.48
C ILE A 183 -7.75 13.99 9.85
N ASP A 184 -8.47 14.31 8.77
CA ASP A 184 -8.43 15.60 8.08
C ASP A 184 -8.71 16.75 9.03
N ASN A 185 -9.84 16.67 9.74
CA ASN A 185 -10.25 17.70 10.68
C ASN A 185 -9.24 17.92 11.82
N CYS A 186 -8.60 16.85 12.29
CA CYS A 186 -7.60 16.93 13.33
C CYS A 186 -6.32 17.59 12.82
N LEU A 187 -5.80 17.16 11.67
CA LEU A 187 -4.60 17.71 11.05
C LEU A 187 -4.79 19.20 10.71
N GLU A 188 -5.93 19.56 10.13
CA GLU A 188 -6.25 20.96 9.81
C GLU A 188 -6.25 21.86 11.06
N LYS A 189 -6.89 21.42 12.14
CA LYS A 189 -6.92 22.16 13.43
C LYS A 189 -5.53 22.35 14.04
N LEU A 190 -4.63 21.39 13.83
CA LEU A 190 -3.26 21.44 14.37
C LEU A 190 -2.26 22.11 13.42
N GLY A 191 -2.67 22.58 12.25
CA GLY A 191 -1.80 23.24 11.27
C GLY A 191 -0.89 22.28 10.52
N GLN A 192 -1.32 21.04 10.26
CA GLN A 192 -0.62 20.02 9.47
C GLN A 192 0.78 19.66 10.00
N PRO A 193 0.94 19.25 11.27
CA PRO A 193 2.24 19.03 11.88
C PRO A 193 2.98 17.80 11.32
N THR A 194 2.25 16.87 10.71
CA THR A 194 2.77 15.61 10.12
C THR A 194 1.89 15.19 8.95
N GLY A 195 2.33 14.19 8.17
CA GLY A 195 1.53 13.51 7.16
C GLY A 195 0.97 12.17 7.68
N VAL A 196 -0.07 11.67 7.04
CA VAL A 196 -0.68 10.38 7.36
C VAL A 196 -0.67 9.47 6.14
N MET A 197 -0.29 8.20 6.32
CA MET A 197 -0.50 7.13 5.34
C MET A 197 -1.67 6.26 5.82
N LEU A 198 -2.75 6.23 5.06
CA LEU A 198 -3.92 5.44 5.43
C LEU A 198 -3.61 3.95 5.27
N GLN A 199 -3.76 3.17 6.34
CA GLN A 199 -3.55 1.74 6.31
C GLN A 199 -4.89 1.02 6.20
N ILE A 200 -5.05 0.18 5.18
CA ILE A 200 -6.15 -0.78 5.10
C ILE A 200 -5.67 -2.10 5.69
N GLY A 201 -6.26 -2.47 6.82
CA GLY A 201 -5.92 -3.70 7.52
C GLY A 201 -6.40 -4.95 6.78
N THR A 202 -5.76 -6.08 7.09
CA THR A 202 -6.00 -7.37 6.43
C THR A 202 -7.47 -7.85 6.49
N ARG A 203 -8.26 -7.41 7.50
CA ARG A 203 -9.68 -7.74 7.62
C ARG A 203 -10.56 -6.93 6.64
N ASN A 204 -10.05 -5.79 6.19
CA ASN A 204 -10.75 -4.86 5.30
C ASN A 204 -10.26 -4.91 3.85
N THR A 205 -9.35 -5.82 3.50
CA THR A 205 -8.85 -5.98 2.12
C THR A 205 -9.98 -6.31 1.13
N GLN A 206 -11.04 -6.96 1.58
CA GLN A 206 -12.23 -7.28 0.77
C GLN A 206 -13.44 -6.39 1.11
N ASN A 207 -13.25 -5.31 1.85
CA ASN A 207 -14.27 -4.29 2.07
C ASN A 207 -14.24 -3.28 0.92
N PHE A 208 -14.85 -3.67 -0.21
CA PHE A 208 -14.74 -2.92 -1.46
C PHE A 208 -15.31 -1.50 -1.35
N GLU A 209 -16.33 -1.26 -0.53
CA GLU A 209 -16.85 0.09 -0.33
C GLU A 209 -15.85 0.97 0.43
N LEU A 210 -15.18 0.44 1.44
CA LEU A 210 -14.07 1.16 2.10
C LEU A 210 -12.92 1.43 1.14
N LEU A 211 -12.55 0.45 0.30
CA LEU A 211 -11.49 0.62 -0.70
C LEU A 211 -11.83 1.75 -1.68
N LYS A 212 -13.08 1.81 -2.17
CA LYS A 212 -13.55 2.89 -3.04
C LYS A 212 -13.51 4.24 -2.31
N ALA A 213 -14.01 4.32 -1.08
CA ALA A 213 -13.99 5.56 -0.29
C ALA A 213 -12.56 6.07 -0.07
N VAL A 214 -11.63 5.17 0.31
CA VAL A 214 -10.20 5.50 0.46
C VAL A 214 -9.55 5.84 -0.88
N GLY A 215 -9.98 5.22 -1.98
CA GLY A 215 -9.48 5.52 -3.33
C GLY A 215 -9.89 6.89 -3.86
N ARG A 216 -11.07 7.41 -3.45
CA ARG A 216 -11.58 8.74 -3.90
C ARG A 216 -10.82 9.91 -3.29
N GLN A 217 -10.20 9.73 -2.14
CA GLN A 217 -9.32 10.76 -1.58
C GLN A 217 -7.95 10.70 -2.27
N HIS A 218 -7.36 11.85 -2.55
CA HIS A 218 -6.08 11.96 -3.27
C HIS A 218 -4.98 12.60 -2.41
N THR A 219 -5.28 12.88 -1.14
CA THR A 219 -4.37 13.56 -0.21
C THR A 219 -3.35 12.59 0.39
N TYR A 220 -3.82 11.41 0.79
CA TYR A 220 -3.03 10.44 1.55
C TYR A 220 -2.62 9.23 0.70
N PRO A 221 -1.35 8.79 0.78
CA PRO A 221 -0.95 7.49 0.26
C PRO A 221 -1.59 6.36 1.08
N VAL A 222 -1.67 5.18 0.48
CA VAL A 222 -2.36 4.03 1.07
C VAL A 222 -1.42 2.85 1.23
N LEU A 223 -1.36 2.28 2.43
CA LEU A 223 -0.75 0.99 2.72
C LEU A 223 -1.84 -0.08 2.76
N LEU A 224 -1.92 -0.92 1.74
CA LEU A 224 -2.88 -2.01 1.68
C LEU A 224 -2.24 -3.32 2.16
N LYS A 225 -2.70 -3.85 3.29
CA LYS A 225 -2.26 -5.17 3.78
C LYS A 225 -2.95 -6.29 3.02
N ARG A 226 -2.19 -7.35 2.70
CA ARG A 226 -2.72 -8.59 2.16
C ARG A 226 -3.86 -9.13 3.04
N GLY A 227 -4.91 -9.62 2.42
CA GLY A 227 -6.06 -10.20 3.10
C GLY A 227 -5.79 -11.60 3.67
N PHE A 228 -6.54 -11.99 4.69
CA PHE A 228 -6.48 -13.32 5.28
C PHE A 228 -7.01 -14.39 4.32
N GLY A 229 -6.18 -15.42 4.08
CA GLY A 229 -6.63 -16.64 3.41
C GLY A 229 -7.09 -16.46 1.96
N ILE A 230 -6.90 -15.29 1.38
CA ILE A 230 -7.19 -15.00 -0.04
C ILE A 230 -5.93 -15.11 -0.89
N SER A 231 -6.09 -15.37 -2.17
CA SER A 231 -4.98 -15.46 -3.11
C SER A 231 -4.23 -14.13 -3.23
N LEU A 232 -3.00 -14.19 -3.76
CA LEU A 232 -2.24 -12.98 -4.07
C LEU A 232 -2.98 -12.13 -5.11
N ASN A 233 -3.55 -12.77 -6.14
CA ASN A 233 -4.27 -12.09 -7.21
C ASN A 233 -5.49 -11.32 -6.69
N GLU A 234 -6.30 -11.92 -5.80
CA GLU A 234 -7.43 -11.23 -5.15
C GLU A 234 -6.98 -10.03 -4.32
N SER A 235 -5.84 -10.15 -3.62
CA SER A 235 -5.29 -9.02 -2.85
C SER A 235 -4.74 -7.92 -3.74
N LEU A 236 -4.15 -8.24 -4.90
CA LEU A 236 -3.70 -7.25 -5.88
C LEU A 236 -4.88 -6.56 -6.57
N ASN A 237 -5.96 -7.29 -6.84
CA ASN A 237 -7.21 -6.70 -7.34
C ASN A 237 -7.84 -5.75 -6.30
N ALA A 238 -7.71 -6.04 -5.00
CA ALA A 238 -8.11 -5.08 -3.96
C ALA A 238 -7.32 -3.77 -4.01
N ALA A 239 -6.02 -3.83 -4.34
CA ALA A 239 -5.22 -2.61 -4.57
C ALA A 239 -5.72 -1.84 -5.81
N GLU A 240 -6.12 -2.55 -6.86
CA GLU A 240 -6.66 -1.94 -8.08
C GLU A 240 -7.97 -1.17 -7.83
N TYR A 241 -8.79 -1.56 -6.83
CA TYR A 241 -9.97 -0.75 -6.43
C TYR A 241 -9.59 0.65 -5.98
N LEU A 242 -8.49 0.80 -5.23
CA LEU A 242 -7.98 2.12 -4.81
C LEU A 242 -7.58 2.96 -6.03
N ALA A 243 -6.84 2.36 -6.95
CA ALA A 243 -6.34 3.04 -8.15
C ALA A 243 -7.47 3.36 -9.14
N SER A 244 -8.48 2.51 -9.26
CA SER A 244 -9.64 2.74 -10.16
C SER A 244 -10.50 3.93 -9.73
N GLU A 245 -10.47 4.30 -8.45
CA GLU A 245 -11.12 5.51 -7.93
C GLU A 245 -10.20 6.75 -7.98
N GLY A 246 -8.94 6.59 -8.45
CA GLY A 246 -8.00 7.68 -8.73
C GLY A 246 -6.78 7.77 -7.82
N ASN A 247 -6.69 7.00 -6.73
CA ASN A 247 -5.52 7.00 -5.85
C ASN A 247 -4.57 5.85 -6.21
N ASN A 248 -3.53 6.15 -6.97
CA ASN A 248 -2.47 5.20 -7.34
C ASN A 248 -1.24 5.23 -6.43
N GLN A 249 -1.25 6.05 -5.36
CA GLN A 249 -0.19 6.11 -4.35
C GLN A 249 -0.32 4.94 -3.35
N VAL A 250 -0.21 3.71 -3.87
CA VAL A 250 -0.47 2.49 -3.11
C VAL A 250 0.82 1.72 -2.87
N ILE A 251 1.04 1.34 -1.61
CA ILE A 251 2.09 0.42 -1.16
C ILE A 251 1.41 -0.89 -0.75
N PHE A 252 1.85 -2.01 -1.30
CA PHE A 252 1.28 -3.31 -0.97
C PHE A 252 2.06 -3.98 0.17
N CYS A 253 1.38 -4.45 1.23
CA CYS A 253 2.01 -4.98 2.42
C CYS A 253 1.73 -6.48 2.60
N LEU A 254 2.80 -7.27 2.53
CA LEU A 254 2.81 -8.67 2.94
C LEU A 254 2.88 -8.76 4.45
N ARG A 255 2.08 -9.62 5.08
CA ARG A 255 1.96 -9.75 6.54
C ARG A 255 1.71 -11.19 7.00
N GLY A 256 2.02 -12.14 6.16
CA GLY A 256 1.75 -13.54 6.36
C GLY A 256 0.32 -13.96 5.98
N MET A 257 0.19 -15.22 5.63
CA MET A 257 -1.08 -15.84 5.27
C MET A 257 -1.62 -16.68 6.41
N LYS A 258 -2.91 -16.57 6.70
CA LYS A 258 -3.59 -17.47 7.63
C LYS A 258 -3.87 -18.80 6.93
N THR A 259 -3.19 -19.85 7.35
CA THR A 259 -3.35 -21.21 6.82
C THR A 259 -3.39 -22.21 7.96
N SER A 260 -3.67 -23.49 7.66
CA SER A 260 -3.53 -24.59 8.64
C SER A 260 -2.06 -24.99 8.89
N PHE A 261 -1.10 -24.45 8.13
CA PHE A 261 0.33 -24.79 8.19
C PHE A 261 1.18 -23.66 8.76
N ASN A 262 0.60 -22.67 9.43
CA ASN A 262 1.34 -21.52 9.92
C ASN A 262 2.10 -21.73 11.23
N ALA A 263 1.77 -22.75 12.01
CA ALA A 263 2.47 -23.03 13.27
C ALA A 263 3.96 -23.32 13.03
N PRO A 264 4.88 -22.84 13.90
CA PRO A 264 4.60 -22.17 15.19
C PRO A 264 4.26 -20.67 15.07
N HIS A 265 4.48 -20.04 13.91
CA HIS A 265 4.19 -18.62 13.72
C HIS A 265 2.68 -18.35 13.70
N ARG A 266 2.32 -17.10 13.97
CA ARG A 266 0.93 -16.61 13.91
C ARG A 266 0.32 -16.80 12.52
N ASN A 267 1.13 -16.55 11.48
CA ASN A 267 0.77 -16.71 10.08
C ASN A 267 1.95 -17.32 9.33
N MET A 268 1.69 -17.95 8.20
CA MET A 268 2.74 -18.40 7.29
C MET A 268 3.43 -17.19 6.65
N VAL A 269 4.73 -17.01 6.90
CA VAL A 269 5.53 -15.92 6.33
C VAL A 269 5.51 -16.01 4.80
N ASP A 270 5.14 -14.91 4.13
CA ASP A 270 4.89 -14.88 2.69
C ASP A 270 5.83 -13.95 1.92
N PHE A 271 7.00 -13.61 2.47
CA PHE A 271 7.91 -12.61 1.91
C PHE A 271 8.61 -13.06 0.63
N ALA A 272 8.59 -14.34 0.31
CA ALA A 272 8.95 -14.84 -1.02
C ALA A 272 8.08 -14.25 -2.15
N HIS A 273 6.92 -13.67 -1.82
CA HIS A 273 6.07 -12.98 -2.78
C HIS A 273 6.54 -11.55 -3.12
N VAL A 274 7.50 -10.96 -2.40
CA VAL A 274 8.04 -9.61 -2.73
C VAL A 274 8.46 -9.50 -4.19
N PRO A 275 9.38 -10.33 -4.72
CA PRO A 275 9.79 -10.25 -6.12
C PRO A 275 8.65 -10.59 -7.11
N ILE A 276 7.70 -11.42 -6.69
CA ILE A 276 6.53 -11.75 -7.51
C ILE A 276 5.63 -10.52 -7.69
N ILE A 277 5.33 -9.80 -6.59
CA ILE A 277 4.53 -8.58 -6.64
C ILE A 277 5.22 -7.52 -7.51
N LYS A 278 6.52 -7.31 -7.35
CA LYS A 278 7.29 -6.37 -8.17
C LYS A 278 7.33 -6.72 -9.66
N ARG A 279 7.28 -8.02 -9.98
CA ARG A 279 7.17 -8.49 -11.37
C ARG A 279 5.77 -8.26 -11.95
N LEU A 280 4.73 -8.45 -11.13
CA LEU A 280 3.34 -8.32 -11.55
C LEU A 280 2.85 -6.88 -11.53
N THR A 281 3.39 -6.05 -10.62
CA THR A 281 2.90 -4.69 -10.38
C THR A 281 4.04 -3.67 -10.32
N ARG A 282 3.68 -2.41 -10.38
CA ARG A 282 4.59 -1.27 -10.24
C ARG A 282 4.65 -0.73 -8.80
N MET A 283 3.87 -1.30 -7.88
CA MET A 283 3.78 -0.86 -6.48
C MET A 283 5.09 -1.10 -5.71
N PRO A 284 5.47 -0.19 -4.80
CA PRO A 284 6.41 -0.51 -3.72
C PRO A 284 5.82 -1.61 -2.82
N VAL A 285 6.69 -2.44 -2.24
CA VAL A 285 6.27 -3.56 -1.40
C VAL A 285 6.76 -3.38 0.03
N CYS A 286 5.81 -3.40 0.96
CA CYS A 286 6.03 -3.44 2.40
C CYS A 286 6.00 -4.89 2.92
N ILE A 287 6.74 -5.14 4.00
CA ILE A 287 6.62 -6.36 4.81
C ILE A 287 6.22 -6.01 6.24
N ASP A 288 5.45 -6.88 6.87
CA ASP A 288 5.05 -6.78 8.27
C ASP A 288 5.42 -8.07 9.00
N PRO A 289 6.67 -8.16 9.48
CA PRO A 289 7.19 -9.35 10.14
C PRO A 289 6.51 -9.61 11.49
N SER A 290 6.17 -8.56 12.25
CA SER A 290 5.50 -8.68 13.55
C SER A 290 4.19 -9.45 13.45
N HIS A 291 3.35 -9.14 12.45
CA HIS A 291 2.08 -9.83 12.25
C HIS A 291 2.22 -11.15 11.50
N SER A 292 3.34 -11.39 10.83
CA SER A 292 3.64 -12.70 10.23
C SER A 292 4.05 -13.71 11.33
N VAL A 293 5.05 -13.36 12.12
CA VAL A 293 5.60 -14.22 13.20
C VAL A 293 4.67 -14.26 14.41
N GLY A 294 4.34 -13.11 14.99
CA GLY A 294 3.36 -12.99 16.09
C GLY A 294 3.89 -13.31 17.48
N THR A 295 5.19 -13.57 17.62
CA THR A 295 5.87 -13.88 18.89
C THR A 295 7.27 -13.28 18.94
N ARG A 296 7.91 -13.36 20.12
CA ARG A 296 9.32 -12.99 20.35
C ARG A 296 10.20 -14.24 20.58
N GLU A 297 9.90 -15.32 19.88
CA GLU A 297 10.72 -16.53 19.93
C GLU A 297 12.14 -16.23 19.41
N THR A 298 13.11 -16.84 20.09
CA THR A 298 14.54 -16.71 19.77
C THR A 298 15.09 -18.02 19.25
N SER A 299 15.71 -17.99 18.10
CA SER A 299 16.40 -19.13 17.51
C SER A 299 17.71 -19.47 18.26
N PRO A 300 18.32 -20.66 18.08
CA PRO A 300 19.55 -21.05 18.76
C PRO A 300 20.76 -20.13 18.51
N ASP A 301 20.73 -19.32 17.45
CA ASP A 301 21.72 -18.29 17.15
C ASP A 301 21.57 -17.01 17.99
N GLY A 302 20.54 -16.94 18.85
CA GLY A 302 20.23 -15.78 19.69
C GLY A 302 19.44 -14.69 18.99
N VAL A 303 19.02 -14.91 17.73
CA VAL A 303 18.27 -13.95 16.93
C VAL A 303 16.77 -14.22 17.02
N LEU A 304 15.97 -13.16 17.17
CA LEU A 304 14.51 -13.26 17.19
C LEU A 304 13.96 -13.64 15.80
N ASP A 305 12.94 -14.48 15.77
CA ASP A 305 12.27 -14.89 14.52
C ASP A 305 11.73 -13.70 13.69
N VAL A 306 11.32 -12.62 14.36
CA VAL A 306 10.91 -11.39 13.71
C VAL A 306 12.07 -10.72 12.94
N LEU A 307 13.31 -10.81 13.43
CA LEU A 307 14.49 -10.30 12.75
C LEU A 307 14.88 -11.20 11.58
N HIS A 308 14.83 -12.53 11.77
CA HIS A 308 15.03 -13.48 10.67
C HIS A 308 14.05 -13.24 9.52
N SER A 309 12.76 -13.09 9.83
CA SER A 309 11.75 -12.85 8.79
C SER A 309 11.91 -11.45 8.15
N THR A 310 12.33 -10.43 8.92
CA THR A 310 12.65 -9.11 8.39
C THR A 310 13.76 -9.20 7.33
N SER A 311 14.87 -9.88 7.68
CA SER A 311 16.01 -10.08 6.77
C SER A 311 15.61 -10.81 5.48
N GLN A 312 14.75 -11.84 5.59
CA GLN A 312 14.20 -12.54 4.41
C GLN A 312 13.47 -11.57 3.46
N GLY A 313 12.63 -10.70 4.02
CA GLY A 313 11.87 -9.74 3.22
C GLY A 313 12.76 -8.67 2.57
N ILE A 314 13.79 -8.20 3.28
CA ILE A 314 14.77 -7.23 2.76
C ILE A 314 15.57 -7.84 1.61
N ILE A 315 16.12 -9.04 1.80
CA ILE A 315 16.85 -9.78 0.75
C ILE A 315 15.95 -10.03 -0.46
N ALA A 316 14.65 -10.31 -0.25
CA ALA A 316 13.68 -10.44 -1.31
C ALA A 316 13.38 -9.11 -2.05
N GLY A 317 13.87 -7.96 -1.53
CA GLY A 317 13.76 -6.66 -2.16
C GLY A 317 12.58 -5.81 -1.67
N ALA A 318 12.14 -5.96 -0.42
CA ALA A 318 11.12 -5.09 0.17
C ALA A 318 11.57 -3.61 0.17
N ASN A 319 10.60 -2.70 0.09
CA ASN A 319 10.81 -1.24 0.05
C ASN A 319 10.42 -0.57 1.37
N MET A 320 9.77 -1.31 2.24
CA MET A 320 9.28 -0.81 3.51
C MET A 320 9.14 -1.98 4.49
N VAL A 321 9.41 -1.71 5.75
CA VAL A 321 9.03 -2.59 6.85
C VAL A 321 8.08 -1.87 7.80
N LEU A 322 6.98 -2.52 8.14
CA LEU A 322 6.04 -2.11 9.16
C LEU A 322 6.21 -3.04 10.36
N VAL A 323 6.64 -2.53 11.49
CA VAL A 323 7.03 -3.35 12.64
C VAL A 323 6.49 -2.80 13.95
N ASP A 324 6.09 -3.70 14.85
CA ASP A 324 5.55 -3.36 16.15
C ASP A 324 6.70 -3.12 17.15
N PHE A 325 6.74 -1.91 17.70
CA PHE A 325 7.57 -1.51 18.82
C PHE A 325 6.68 -0.96 19.94
N HIS A 326 7.12 -1.19 21.16
CA HIS A 326 6.42 -0.64 22.32
C HIS A 326 7.40 -0.35 23.46
N PRO A 327 7.29 0.82 24.16
CA PRO A 327 8.14 1.13 25.31
C PRO A 327 8.10 0.10 26.44
N SER A 328 6.94 -0.54 26.61
CA SER A 328 6.69 -1.59 27.61
C SER A 328 5.78 -2.68 27.01
N PRO A 329 6.30 -3.64 26.23
CA PRO A 329 5.48 -4.62 25.50
C PRO A 329 4.48 -5.42 26.36
N THR A 330 4.81 -5.65 27.64
CA THR A 330 3.93 -6.36 28.59
C THR A 330 2.69 -5.55 28.98
N GLU A 331 2.71 -4.23 28.81
CA GLU A 331 1.62 -3.30 29.13
C GLU A 331 0.82 -2.91 27.87
N ALA A 332 1.30 -3.31 26.67
CA ALA A 332 0.66 -2.97 25.42
C ALA A 332 -0.79 -3.48 25.35
N LEU A 333 -1.73 -2.61 25.00
CA LEU A 333 -3.15 -2.94 24.88
C LEU A 333 -3.45 -3.92 23.73
N VAL A 334 -2.56 -3.98 22.74
CA VAL A 334 -2.69 -4.83 21.55
C VAL A 334 -1.32 -5.34 21.11
N ASP A 335 -1.25 -6.62 20.78
CA ASP A 335 -0.11 -7.30 20.14
C ASP A 335 1.23 -7.15 20.90
N GLY A 336 1.19 -6.98 22.24
CA GLY A 336 2.37 -6.91 23.11
C GLY A 336 3.35 -8.09 22.95
N PRO A 337 2.89 -9.35 22.87
CA PRO A 337 3.78 -10.51 22.74
C PRO A 337 4.70 -10.49 21.51
N GLN A 338 4.40 -9.70 20.48
CA GLN A 338 5.21 -9.60 19.27
C GLN A 338 6.01 -8.29 19.17
N ALA A 339 5.71 -7.29 20.01
CA ALA A 339 6.32 -5.98 19.95
C ALA A 339 7.79 -6.02 20.41
N LEU A 340 8.66 -5.34 19.68
CA LEU A 340 10.05 -5.09 20.06
C LEU A 340 10.11 -3.95 21.09
N THR A 341 11.17 -3.93 21.91
CA THR A 341 11.43 -2.84 22.87
C THR A 341 12.18 -1.70 22.21
N LEU A 342 12.14 -0.49 22.80
CA LEU A 342 12.85 0.66 22.24
C LEU A 342 14.37 0.46 22.22
N ASP A 343 14.93 -0.29 23.15
CA ASP A 343 16.37 -0.62 23.23
C ASP A 343 16.82 -1.49 22.03
N GLU A 344 15.89 -2.21 21.41
CA GLU A 344 16.16 -3.03 20.22
C GLU A 344 16.11 -2.21 18.92
N LEU A 345 15.62 -0.96 18.93
CA LEU A 345 15.44 -0.14 17.73
C LEU A 345 16.76 0.13 16.99
N PRO A 346 17.88 0.54 17.66
CA PRO A 346 19.14 0.78 16.96
C PRO A 346 19.64 -0.47 16.24
N LYS A 347 19.59 -1.63 16.90
CA LYS A 347 20.00 -2.91 16.33
C LYS A 347 19.09 -3.33 15.18
N PHE A 348 17.78 -3.16 15.31
CA PHE A 348 16.83 -3.41 14.23
C PHE A 348 17.16 -2.58 12.98
N ILE A 349 17.44 -1.28 13.15
CA ILE A 349 17.81 -0.39 12.05
C ILE A 349 19.13 -0.84 11.39
N GLU A 350 20.12 -1.23 12.18
CA GLU A 350 21.38 -1.77 11.66
C GLU A 350 21.16 -3.02 10.83
N ASP A 351 20.36 -3.98 11.33
CA ASP A 351 20.05 -5.24 10.67
C ASP A 351 19.23 -5.07 9.37
N THR A 352 18.54 -3.93 9.20
CA THR A 352 17.84 -3.61 7.94
C THR A 352 18.77 -3.09 6.85
N ARG A 353 20.01 -2.74 7.14
CA ARG A 353 21.01 -2.25 6.17
C ARG A 353 21.73 -3.37 5.44
N ILE A 354 21.07 -4.48 5.21
CA ILE A 354 21.57 -5.59 4.41
C ILE A 354 21.54 -5.16 2.94
N SER A 355 22.66 -4.64 2.45
CA SER A 355 22.84 -4.27 1.03
C SER A 355 24.16 -4.80 0.50
#